data_aa55e84dcb3dfee1067aa1c909328f39
#
_entry.id   aa55e84dcb3dfee1067aa1c909328f39
#
_cell.length_a   1.000
_cell.length_b   1.000
_cell.length_c   1.000
_cell.angle_alpha   90.00
_cell.angle_beta   90.00
_cell.angle_gamma   90.00
#
_symmetry.space_group_name_H-M   'P 1'
#
loop_
_entity.id
_entity.type
_entity.pdbx_description
1 polymer ?
#
loop_
_entity_poly.entity_id
_entity_poly.type
_entity_poly.pdbx_seq_one_letter_code
_entity_poly.pdbx_strand_id
1 'polypeptide(L)'
;MKKDIIKLAIADDETLFRQGITFILNKEQNIDINIQAENGNDLIKQLDNTRDLPEIILMDLKMPDLNGVETTKIVKKKFPDIKIIALTSYYSKPFITNMIQQGAVAYLAKNATPTEVVNTINHVAIKGFYYDENVMTMLEEASLKSGKQSRDEEYLTKREREVLKLICEQKTTSEIAEQLFISPRTVEGHRNNLLVKTGSKNIAGLVIHAIENQIFVRNAEL
;
A
#
# COMPACT_ATOMS: atom_id res chain seq x y z
N MET A 1 -24.52 9.12 -3.74
CA MET A 1 -23.73 7.96 -4.14
C MET A 1 -23.57 7.09 -2.89
N LYS A 2 -23.96 5.79 -2.92
CA LYS A 2 -23.60 4.85 -1.84
C LYS A 2 -22.08 4.79 -1.81
N LYS A 3 -21.46 5.14 -0.69
CA LYS A 3 -20.04 4.90 -0.45
C LYS A 3 -19.87 3.37 -0.41
N ASP A 4 -19.02 2.81 -1.25
CA ASP A 4 -18.72 1.38 -1.20
C ASP A 4 -18.13 1.05 0.17
N ILE A 5 -18.62 -0.01 0.79
CA ILE A 5 -18.18 -0.44 2.11
C ILE A 5 -16.82 -1.12 1.96
N ILE A 6 -15.81 -0.61 2.66
CA ILE A 6 -14.44 -1.15 2.69
C ILE A 6 -14.41 -2.30 3.71
N LYS A 7 -14.18 -3.51 3.23
CA LYS A 7 -13.98 -4.67 4.11
C LYS A 7 -12.56 -4.69 4.64
N LEU A 8 -12.44 -4.74 5.96
CA LEU A 8 -11.18 -4.57 6.66
C LEU A 8 -10.88 -5.76 7.57
N ALA A 9 -9.66 -6.26 7.51
CA ALA A 9 -9.10 -7.15 8.52
C ALA A 9 -8.11 -6.41 9.42
N ILE A 10 -8.00 -6.84 10.68
CA ILE A 10 -7.00 -6.35 11.63
C ILE A 10 -6.23 -7.55 12.18
N ALA A 11 -4.90 -7.53 12.03
CA ALA A 11 -3.99 -8.52 12.61
C ALA A 11 -3.02 -7.82 13.57
N ASP A 12 -3.16 -8.08 14.86
CA ASP A 12 -2.39 -7.46 15.93
C ASP A 12 -2.47 -8.32 17.19
N ASP A 13 -1.36 -8.62 17.86
CA ASP A 13 -1.36 -9.46 19.07
C ASP A 13 -1.72 -8.69 20.34
N GLU A 14 -1.64 -7.36 20.32
CA GLU A 14 -2.02 -6.50 21.42
C GLU A 14 -3.56 -6.36 21.49
N THR A 15 -4.21 -7.17 22.33
CA THR A 15 -5.69 -7.21 22.44
C THR A 15 -6.30 -5.83 22.68
N LEU A 16 -5.68 -5.01 23.56
CA LEU A 16 -6.21 -3.69 23.88
C LEU A 16 -6.14 -2.74 22.67
N PHE A 17 -5.03 -2.77 21.92
CA PHE A 17 -4.87 -1.98 20.71
C PHE A 17 -5.86 -2.44 19.64
N ARG A 18 -5.96 -3.74 19.39
CA ARG A 18 -6.89 -4.32 18.41
C ARG A 18 -8.35 -3.96 18.71
N GLN A 19 -8.77 -4.06 19.97
CA GLN A 19 -10.13 -3.67 20.39
C GLN A 19 -10.34 -2.15 20.29
N GLY A 20 -9.36 -1.35 20.68
CA GLY A 20 -9.43 0.11 20.61
C GLY A 20 -9.59 0.61 19.17
N ILE A 21 -8.78 0.11 18.24
CA ILE A 21 -8.88 0.51 16.84
C ILE A 21 -10.17 0.00 16.20
N THR A 22 -10.61 -1.21 16.55
CA THR A 22 -11.93 -1.75 16.14
C THR A 22 -13.07 -0.84 16.59
N PHE A 23 -13.05 -0.38 17.83
CA PHE A 23 -14.07 0.53 18.36
C PHE A 23 -14.09 1.88 17.63
N ILE A 24 -12.91 2.40 17.26
CA ILE A 24 -12.78 3.64 16.50
C ILE A 24 -13.33 3.47 15.10
N LEU A 25 -12.92 2.42 14.39
CA LEU A 25 -13.27 2.20 13.00
C LEU A 25 -14.73 1.79 12.79
N ASN A 26 -15.36 1.14 13.78
CA ASN A 26 -16.80 0.82 13.74
C ASN A 26 -17.71 2.06 13.78
N LYS A 27 -17.18 3.27 14.07
CA LYS A 27 -17.92 4.52 13.95
C LYS A 27 -18.00 5.02 12.52
N GLU A 28 -17.17 4.52 11.63
CA GLU A 28 -17.12 4.90 10.23
C GLU A 28 -18.16 4.10 9.42
N GLN A 29 -19.10 4.79 8.78
CA GLN A 29 -20.20 4.15 8.04
C GLN A 29 -19.77 3.38 6.80
N ASN A 30 -18.55 3.61 6.33
CA ASN A 30 -17.98 3.01 5.12
C ASN A 30 -16.90 1.96 5.40
N ILE A 31 -16.71 1.54 6.65
CA ILE A 31 -15.74 0.51 7.04
C ILE A 31 -16.48 -0.64 7.72
N ASP A 32 -16.22 -1.86 7.28
CA ASP A 32 -16.74 -3.10 7.86
C ASP A 32 -15.56 -4.00 8.25
N ILE A 33 -15.39 -4.25 9.54
CA ILE A 33 -14.32 -5.11 10.06
C ILE A 33 -14.84 -6.54 10.10
N ASN A 34 -14.49 -7.33 9.09
CA ASN A 34 -14.96 -8.70 8.95
C ASN A 34 -13.99 -9.77 9.50
N ILE A 35 -12.72 -9.42 9.75
CA ILE A 35 -11.71 -10.32 10.33
C ILE A 35 -10.91 -9.60 11.41
N GLN A 36 -10.70 -10.30 12.55
CA GLN A 36 -9.76 -9.92 13.59
C GLN A 36 -8.88 -11.12 13.94
N ALA A 37 -7.57 -10.94 13.87
CA ALA A 37 -6.59 -12.00 14.11
C ALA A 37 -5.57 -11.55 15.17
N GLU A 38 -5.12 -12.48 15.99
CA GLU A 38 -4.13 -12.24 17.05
C GLU A 38 -2.69 -12.51 16.63
N ASN A 39 -2.49 -13.14 15.47
CA ASN A 39 -1.17 -13.37 14.86
C ASN A 39 -1.33 -13.73 13.37
N GLY A 40 -0.19 -13.88 12.68
CA GLY A 40 -0.19 -14.18 11.25
C GLY A 40 -0.81 -15.52 10.89
N ASN A 41 -0.61 -16.57 11.72
CA ASN A 41 -1.19 -17.89 11.47
C ASN A 41 -2.71 -17.86 11.57
N ASP A 42 -3.25 -17.16 12.59
CA ASP A 42 -4.67 -17.00 12.79
C ASP A 42 -5.29 -16.22 11.62
N LEU A 43 -4.65 -15.12 11.17
CA LEU A 43 -5.09 -14.37 10.01
C LEU A 43 -5.18 -15.25 8.75
N ILE A 44 -4.12 -16.00 8.43
CA ILE A 44 -4.08 -16.85 7.24
C ILE A 44 -5.17 -17.92 7.31
N LYS A 45 -5.37 -18.53 8.47
CA LYS A 45 -6.44 -19.53 8.69
C LYS A 45 -7.82 -18.93 8.46
N GLN A 46 -8.09 -17.73 8.95
CA GLN A 46 -9.37 -17.06 8.74
C GLN A 46 -9.56 -16.69 7.27
N LEU A 47 -8.52 -16.19 6.57
CA LEU A 47 -8.57 -15.88 5.14
C LEU A 47 -8.82 -17.14 4.29
N ASP A 48 -8.20 -18.26 4.62
CA ASP A 48 -8.37 -19.52 3.88
C ASP A 48 -9.81 -20.10 4.04
N ASN A 49 -10.51 -19.77 5.13
CA ASN A 49 -11.82 -20.30 5.47
C ASN A 49 -13.00 -19.34 5.16
N THR A 50 -12.75 -18.10 4.78
CA THR A 50 -13.81 -17.15 4.44
C THR A 50 -14.07 -17.10 2.95
N ARG A 51 -15.35 -16.87 2.57
CA ARG A 51 -15.72 -16.48 1.21
C ARG A 51 -15.80 -14.96 1.04
N ASP A 52 -15.74 -14.23 2.15
CA ASP A 52 -15.87 -12.79 2.22
C ASP A 52 -14.51 -12.17 2.60
N LEU A 53 -13.61 -12.09 1.61
CA LEU A 53 -12.27 -11.58 1.79
C LEU A 53 -12.26 -10.08 2.09
N PRO A 54 -11.37 -9.61 2.99
CA PRO A 54 -11.16 -8.19 3.18
C PRO A 54 -10.47 -7.56 1.97
N GLU A 55 -10.75 -6.30 1.72
CA GLU A 55 -10.04 -5.50 0.72
C GLU A 55 -8.70 -4.98 1.25
N ILE A 56 -8.67 -4.69 2.56
CA ILE A 56 -7.52 -4.11 3.25
C ILE A 56 -7.24 -4.89 4.53
N ILE A 57 -5.97 -5.08 4.86
CA ILE A 57 -5.51 -5.62 6.13
C ILE A 57 -4.68 -4.55 6.84
N LEU A 58 -5.05 -4.18 8.07
CA LEU A 58 -4.14 -3.52 9.01
C LEU A 58 -3.28 -4.60 9.65
N MET A 59 -1.97 -4.57 9.39
CA MET A 59 -1.03 -5.63 9.75
C MET A 59 0.01 -5.13 10.75
N ASP A 60 -0.04 -5.60 11.98
CA ASP A 60 1.09 -5.37 12.89
C ASP A 60 2.34 -6.13 12.43
N LEU A 61 3.49 -5.48 12.56
CA LEU A 61 4.78 -6.07 12.19
C LEU A 61 5.32 -7.05 13.21
N LYS A 62 5.04 -6.82 14.49
CA LYS A 62 5.53 -7.64 15.59
C LYS A 62 4.40 -8.49 16.16
N MET A 63 4.26 -9.67 15.64
CA MET A 63 3.35 -10.67 16.18
C MET A 63 4.10 -11.95 16.53
N PRO A 64 3.68 -12.71 17.53
CA PRO A 64 4.25 -14.01 17.86
C PRO A 64 4.01 -15.02 16.73
N ASP A 65 4.77 -16.11 16.73
CA ASP A 65 4.73 -17.25 15.82
C ASP A 65 5.03 -16.89 14.36
N LEU A 66 4.17 -16.11 13.71
CA LEU A 66 4.34 -15.63 12.34
C LEU A 66 4.21 -14.10 12.34
N ASN A 67 5.33 -13.42 12.16
CA ASN A 67 5.39 -11.95 12.16
C ASN A 67 4.70 -11.33 10.92
N GLY A 68 4.43 -10.02 10.99
CA GLY A 68 3.70 -9.32 9.93
C GLY A 68 4.41 -9.28 8.58
N VAL A 69 5.76 -9.31 8.57
CA VAL A 69 6.54 -9.32 7.32
C VAL A 69 6.36 -10.66 6.59
N GLU A 70 6.49 -11.77 7.31
CA GLU A 70 6.30 -13.10 6.74
C GLU A 70 4.84 -13.35 6.36
N THR A 71 3.91 -12.89 7.20
CA THR A 71 2.47 -12.94 6.92
C THR A 71 2.15 -12.18 5.64
N THR A 72 2.72 -10.98 5.45
CA THR A 72 2.54 -10.17 4.23
C THR A 72 2.98 -10.93 2.99
N LYS A 73 4.14 -11.60 3.01
CA LYS A 73 4.61 -12.44 1.88
C LYS A 73 3.61 -13.53 1.51
N ILE A 74 3.08 -14.23 2.52
CA ILE A 74 2.12 -15.31 2.31
C ILE A 74 0.81 -14.77 1.77
N VAL A 75 0.28 -13.70 2.38
CA VAL A 75 -0.97 -13.06 1.94
C VAL A 75 -0.83 -12.56 0.51
N LYS A 76 0.24 -11.86 0.17
CA LYS A 76 0.44 -11.35 -1.20
C LYS A 76 0.62 -12.44 -2.25
N LYS A 77 1.11 -13.62 -1.84
CA LYS A 77 1.20 -14.79 -2.74
C LYS A 77 -0.15 -15.47 -2.95
N LYS A 78 -0.96 -15.64 -1.89
CA LYS A 78 -2.25 -16.34 -1.95
C LYS A 78 -3.40 -15.44 -2.37
N PHE A 79 -3.39 -14.18 -1.94
CA PHE A 79 -4.45 -13.19 -2.10
C PHE A 79 -3.87 -11.88 -2.63
N PRO A 80 -3.40 -11.82 -3.89
CA PRO A 80 -2.65 -10.69 -4.45
C PRO A 80 -3.41 -9.36 -4.43
N ASP A 81 -4.73 -9.39 -4.49
CA ASP A 81 -5.58 -8.20 -4.55
C ASP A 81 -5.77 -7.53 -3.18
N ILE A 82 -5.55 -8.25 -2.08
CA ILE A 82 -5.66 -7.68 -0.74
C ILE A 82 -4.55 -6.66 -0.52
N LYS A 83 -4.93 -5.44 -0.14
CA LYS A 83 -4.03 -4.33 0.18
C LYS A 83 -3.58 -4.44 1.63
N ILE A 84 -2.31 -4.18 1.91
CA ILE A 84 -1.75 -4.30 3.26
C ILE A 84 -1.26 -2.94 3.73
N ILE A 85 -1.80 -2.45 4.84
CA ILE A 85 -1.34 -1.29 5.58
C ILE A 85 -0.53 -1.80 6.77
N ALA A 86 0.77 -1.54 6.78
CA ALA A 86 1.63 -1.94 7.89
C ALA A 86 1.39 -1.03 9.11
N LEU A 87 1.14 -1.63 10.28
CA LEU A 87 1.11 -0.95 11.58
C LEU A 87 2.39 -1.22 12.35
N THR A 88 2.95 -0.22 13.01
CA THR A 88 4.18 -0.41 13.78
C THR A 88 4.35 0.57 14.92
N SER A 89 4.96 0.09 15.99
CA SER A 89 5.47 0.95 17.07
C SER A 89 6.85 1.54 16.74
N TYR A 90 7.51 1.07 15.67
CA TYR A 90 8.88 1.47 15.29
C TYR A 90 8.91 2.08 13.90
N TYR A 91 9.13 3.38 13.86
CA TYR A 91 9.28 4.13 12.63
C TYR A 91 10.77 4.15 12.22
N SER A 92 11.21 3.10 11.53
CA SER A 92 12.61 3.04 11.06
C SER A 92 12.70 2.71 9.58
N LYS A 93 13.59 3.38 8.89
CA LYS A 93 13.83 3.27 7.45
C LYS A 93 13.99 1.83 6.94
N PRO A 94 14.81 0.95 7.58
CA PRO A 94 14.97 -0.42 7.09
C PRO A 94 13.68 -1.23 7.13
N PHE A 95 12.85 -1.03 8.17
CA PHE A 95 11.58 -1.74 8.30
C PHE A 95 10.55 -1.26 7.27
N ILE A 96 10.45 0.05 7.07
CA ILE A 96 9.54 0.65 6.07
C ILE A 96 9.89 0.13 4.68
N THR A 97 11.16 0.22 4.28
CA THR A 97 11.63 -0.24 2.97
C THR A 97 11.35 -1.74 2.77
N ASN A 98 11.64 -2.56 3.78
CA ASN A 98 11.38 -4.00 3.71
C ASN A 98 9.88 -4.29 3.54
N MET A 99 8.99 -3.67 4.32
CA MET A 99 7.56 -3.90 4.21
C MET A 99 6.99 -3.51 2.85
N ILE A 100 7.45 -2.39 2.30
CA ILE A 100 7.04 -1.94 0.97
C ILE A 100 7.52 -2.94 -0.10
N GLN A 101 8.77 -3.44 0.00
CA GLN A 101 9.29 -4.49 -0.88
C GLN A 101 8.50 -5.80 -0.77
N GLN A 102 7.93 -6.11 0.40
CA GLN A 102 7.06 -7.27 0.57
C GLN A 102 5.63 -7.03 0.06
N GLY A 103 5.28 -5.82 -0.35
CA GLY A 103 3.99 -5.49 -0.96
C GLY A 103 3.01 -4.75 -0.07
N ALA A 104 3.46 -4.19 1.07
CA ALA A 104 2.65 -3.20 1.79
C ALA A 104 2.42 -1.96 0.93
N VAL A 105 1.21 -1.42 0.98
CA VAL A 105 0.80 -0.26 0.18
C VAL A 105 0.65 1.01 1.01
N ALA A 106 0.76 0.90 2.31
CA ALA A 106 0.81 2.02 3.24
C ALA A 106 1.53 1.61 4.52
N TYR A 107 1.94 2.61 5.29
CA TYR A 107 2.63 2.43 6.55
C TYR A 107 2.07 3.43 7.57
N LEU A 108 1.65 2.94 8.74
CA LEU A 108 1.11 3.72 9.83
C LEU A 108 1.85 3.42 11.12
N ALA A 109 2.16 4.46 11.88
CA ALA A 109 2.63 4.28 13.25
C ALA A 109 1.45 3.93 14.18
N LYS A 110 1.65 3.04 15.16
CA LYS A 110 0.61 2.69 16.16
C LYS A 110 0.16 3.88 17.04
N ASN A 111 0.95 4.96 17.07
CA ASN A 111 0.60 6.22 17.73
C ASN A 111 -0.07 7.24 16.79
N ALA A 112 -0.41 6.84 15.57
CA ALA A 112 -1.18 7.66 14.63
C ALA A 112 -2.55 8.01 15.23
N THR A 113 -3.04 9.20 14.92
CA THR A 113 -4.37 9.64 15.35
C THR A 113 -5.47 8.84 14.67
N PRO A 114 -6.66 8.70 15.26
CA PRO A 114 -7.81 8.07 14.62
C PRO A 114 -8.10 8.63 13.22
N THR A 115 -7.98 9.93 13.06
CA THR A 115 -8.19 10.61 11.76
C THR A 115 -7.18 10.18 10.70
N GLU A 116 -5.90 10.06 11.07
CA GLU A 116 -4.85 9.58 10.15
C GLU A 116 -5.11 8.14 9.72
N VAL A 117 -5.52 7.27 10.65
CA VAL A 117 -5.86 5.87 10.33
C VAL A 117 -7.01 5.79 9.33
N VAL A 118 -8.13 6.49 9.60
CA VAL A 118 -9.30 6.51 8.72
C VAL A 118 -8.95 7.10 7.35
N ASN A 119 -8.20 8.19 7.31
CA ASN A 119 -7.75 8.81 6.07
C ASN A 119 -6.87 7.86 5.25
N THR A 120 -5.92 7.17 5.89
CA THR A 120 -5.05 6.20 5.20
C THR A 120 -5.86 5.06 4.62
N ILE A 121 -6.81 4.48 5.36
CA ILE A 121 -7.69 3.42 4.86
C ILE A 121 -8.47 3.91 3.64
N ASN A 122 -9.08 5.09 3.71
CA ASN A 122 -9.84 5.66 2.60
C ASN A 122 -8.96 5.95 1.37
N HIS A 123 -7.74 6.49 1.55
CA HIS A 123 -6.81 6.71 0.45
C HIS A 123 -6.37 5.40 -0.20
N VAL A 124 -6.03 4.39 0.60
CA VAL A 124 -5.65 3.06 0.11
C VAL A 124 -6.80 2.40 -0.64
N ALA A 125 -8.04 2.53 -0.15
CA ALA A 125 -9.21 2.01 -0.85
C ALA A 125 -9.36 2.62 -2.24
N ILE A 126 -9.24 3.96 -2.35
CA ILE A 126 -9.49 4.72 -3.58
C ILE A 126 -8.29 4.70 -4.53
N LYS A 127 -7.09 4.97 -4.02
CA LYS A 127 -5.87 5.19 -4.83
C LYS A 127 -5.01 3.93 -4.96
N GLY A 128 -5.22 2.93 -4.09
CA GLY A 128 -4.45 1.68 -4.07
C GLY A 128 -3.21 1.73 -3.18
N PHE A 129 -2.72 2.90 -2.79
CA PHE A 129 -1.60 3.10 -1.88
C PHE A 129 -1.67 4.47 -1.19
N TYR A 130 -0.91 4.63 -0.11
CA TYR A 130 -0.71 5.91 0.57
C TYR A 130 0.63 5.90 1.32
N TYR A 131 1.46 6.91 1.06
CA TYR A 131 2.69 7.18 1.82
C TYR A 131 2.69 8.64 2.23
N ASP A 132 2.94 8.89 3.51
CA ASP A 132 3.17 10.25 4.02
C ASP A 132 4.52 10.81 3.53
N GLU A 133 4.75 12.10 3.78
CA GLU A 133 5.99 12.78 3.35
C GLU A 133 7.25 12.14 3.95
N ASN A 134 7.17 11.66 5.20
CA ASN A 134 8.30 11.04 5.88
C ASN A 134 8.66 9.71 5.22
N VAL A 135 7.66 8.87 4.90
CA VAL A 135 7.87 7.61 4.19
C VAL A 135 8.44 7.86 2.80
N MET A 136 7.91 8.85 2.06
CA MET A 136 8.43 9.23 0.74
C MET A 136 9.89 9.66 0.82
N THR A 137 10.24 10.54 1.75
CA THR A 137 11.63 10.98 1.98
C THR A 137 12.56 9.80 2.31
N MET A 138 12.11 8.87 3.16
CA MET A 138 12.90 7.67 3.49
C MET A 138 13.14 6.75 2.28
N LEU A 139 12.17 6.64 1.39
CA LEU A 139 12.30 5.87 0.15
C LEU A 139 13.27 6.54 -0.82
N GLU A 140 13.17 7.85 -0.99
CA GLU A 140 14.09 8.64 -1.83
C GLU A 140 15.54 8.49 -1.37
N GLU A 141 15.80 8.64 -0.06
CA GLU A 141 17.14 8.44 0.50
C GLU A 141 17.65 6.99 0.42
N ALA A 142 16.77 5.98 0.46
CA ALA A 142 17.16 4.59 0.26
C ALA A 142 17.62 4.34 -1.18
N SER A 143 16.93 4.95 -2.14
CA SER A 143 17.24 4.90 -3.56
C SER A 143 18.61 5.52 -3.90
N LEU A 144 18.92 6.69 -3.30
CA LEU A 144 20.20 7.38 -3.51
C LEU A 144 21.44 6.56 -3.08
N LYS A 145 21.27 5.61 -2.15
CA LYS A 145 22.38 4.76 -1.64
C LYS A 145 22.63 3.50 -2.46
N SER A 146 21.69 3.10 -3.31
CA SER A 146 21.79 1.86 -4.10
C SER A 146 22.34 2.06 -5.50
N GLY A 147 23.19 3.02 -5.74
CA GLY A 147 24.00 3.31 -6.94
C GLY A 147 23.88 2.36 -8.14
N LYS A 148 22.67 2.12 -8.66
CA LYS A 148 22.44 1.42 -9.92
C LYS A 148 21.98 2.43 -10.97
N GLN A 149 22.86 2.68 -11.91
CA GLN A 149 22.55 3.44 -13.13
C GLN A 149 21.31 2.87 -13.82
N SER A 150 20.41 3.76 -14.15
CA SER A 150 19.20 3.51 -14.92
C SER A 150 19.49 2.86 -16.27
N ARG A 151 19.06 1.60 -16.43
CA ARG A 151 18.98 0.92 -17.74
C ARG A 151 17.60 1.00 -18.38
N ASP A 152 16.64 1.70 -17.76
CA ASP A 152 15.22 1.59 -18.10
C ASP A 152 14.67 2.76 -18.93
N GLU A 153 15.53 3.71 -19.36
CA GLU A 153 15.05 4.84 -20.16
C GLU A 153 14.45 4.42 -21.52
N GLU A 154 14.89 3.30 -22.08
CA GLU A 154 14.38 2.77 -23.36
C GLU A 154 13.22 1.77 -23.23
N TYR A 155 12.93 1.27 -22.01
CA TYR A 155 11.99 0.16 -21.83
C TYR A 155 10.53 0.59 -21.64
N LEU A 156 10.29 1.79 -21.12
CA LEU A 156 8.96 2.36 -20.94
C LEU A 156 8.61 3.27 -22.11
N THR A 157 7.42 3.04 -22.69
CA THR A 157 6.89 3.97 -23.70
C THR A 157 6.66 5.35 -23.08
N LYS A 158 6.61 6.40 -23.91
CA LYS A 158 6.32 7.76 -23.47
C LYS A 158 5.03 7.82 -22.64
N ARG A 159 4.00 7.08 -23.08
CA ARG A 159 2.70 7.04 -22.43
C ARG A 159 2.73 6.32 -21.07
N GLU A 160 3.44 5.22 -20.97
CA GLU A 160 3.65 4.52 -19.69
C GLU A 160 4.41 5.40 -18.69
N ARG A 161 5.38 6.16 -19.15
CA ARG A 161 6.14 7.10 -18.32
C ARG A 161 5.28 8.25 -17.81
N GLU A 162 4.37 8.79 -18.62
CA GLU A 162 3.38 9.80 -18.21
C GLU A 162 2.44 9.25 -17.13
N VAL A 163 1.89 8.05 -17.34
CA VAL A 163 1.03 7.38 -16.36
C VAL A 163 1.78 7.12 -15.06
N LEU A 164 3.04 6.64 -15.14
CA LEU A 164 3.86 6.37 -13.97
C LEU A 164 4.13 7.63 -13.12
N LYS A 165 4.41 8.76 -13.77
CA LYS A 165 4.59 10.06 -13.08
C LYS A 165 3.33 10.47 -12.33
N LEU A 166 2.16 10.37 -12.96
CA LEU A 166 0.88 10.72 -12.32
C LEU A 166 0.52 9.76 -11.17
N ILE A 167 0.91 8.50 -11.26
CA ILE A 167 0.82 7.56 -10.13
C ILE A 167 1.66 8.06 -8.95
N CYS A 168 2.90 8.47 -9.20
CA CYS A 168 3.79 9.03 -8.16
C CYS A 168 3.24 10.33 -7.56
N GLU A 169 2.49 11.11 -8.33
CA GLU A 169 1.75 12.29 -7.87
C GLU A 169 0.44 11.93 -7.15
N GLN A 170 0.24 10.65 -6.82
CA GLN A 170 -0.93 10.13 -6.10
C GLN A 170 -2.28 10.40 -6.81
N LYS A 171 -2.30 10.49 -8.14
CA LYS A 171 -3.53 10.62 -8.91
C LYS A 171 -4.30 9.30 -8.96
N THR A 172 -5.62 9.39 -8.85
CA THR A 172 -6.52 8.26 -9.07
C THR A 172 -6.56 7.86 -10.54
N THR A 173 -7.03 6.65 -10.84
CA THR A 173 -7.25 6.20 -12.23
C THR A 173 -8.11 7.16 -13.02
N SER A 174 -9.16 7.74 -12.40
CA SER A 174 -10.05 8.70 -13.05
C SER A 174 -9.37 10.03 -13.34
N GLU A 175 -8.59 10.58 -12.38
CA GLU A 175 -7.83 11.82 -12.56
C GLU A 175 -6.76 11.67 -13.66
N ILE A 176 -6.08 10.50 -13.69
CA ILE A 176 -5.10 10.17 -14.75
C ILE A 176 -5.79 10.11 -16.12
N ALA A 177 -6.94 9.45 -16.18
CA ALA A 177 -7.71 9.33 -17.40
C ALA A 177 -8.13 10.70 -17.96
N GLU A 178 -8.64 11.57 -17.09
CA GLU A 178 -9.03 12.93 -17.43
C GLU A 178 -7.82 13.76 -17.90
N GLN A 179 -6.74 13.77 -17.12
CA GLN A 179 -5.55 14.57 -17.43
C GLN A 179 -4.84 14.13 -18.71
N LEU A 180 -4.91 12.85 -19.02
CA LEU A 180 -4.28 12.28 -20.21
C LEU A 180 -5.25 12.13 -21.41
N PHE A 181 -6.53 12.52 -21.26
CA PHE A 181 -7.56 12.40 -22.28
C PHE A 181 -7.74 10.97 -22.81
N ILE A 182 -7.78 9.98 -21.91
CA ILE A 182 -8.01 8.56 -22.23
C ILE A 182 -9.06 7.95 -21.30
N SER A 183 -9.52 6.74 -21.61
CA SER A 183 -10.46 6.05 -20.74
C SER A 183 -9.80 5.51 -19.45
N PRO A 184 -10.53 5.41 -18.32
CA PRO A 184 -10.01 4.73 -17.12
C PRO A 184 -9.51 3.30 -17.41
N ARG A 185 -10.19 2.57 -18.30
CA ARG A 185 -9.77 1.23 -18.74
C ARG A 185 -8.40 1.26 -19.45
N THR A 186 -8.13 2.29 -20.22
CA THR A 186 -6.82 2.47 -20.87
C THR A 186 -5.72 2.75 -19.84
N VAL A 187 -6.02 3.53 -18.80
CA VAL A 187 -5.09 3.76 -17.67
C VAL A 187 -4.75 2.45 -16.97
N GLU A 188 -5.76 1.62 -16.66
CA GLU A 188 -5.52 0.30 -16.05
C GLU A 188 -4.67 -0.60 -16.96
N GLY A 189 -4.87 -0.56 -18.28
CA GLY A 189 -4.00 -1.26 -19.24
C GLY A 189 -2.54 -0.81 -19.13
N HIS A 190 -2.29 0.51 -19.07
CA HIS A 190 -0.93 1.03 -18.88
C HIS A 190 -0.33 0.64 -17.52
N ARG A 191 -1.13 0.65 -16.45
CA ARG A 191 -0.69 0.22 -15.12
C ARG A 191 -0.26 -1.24 -15.10
N ASN A 192 -1.04 -2.13 -15.73
CA ASN A 192 -0.70 -3.55 -15.85
C ASN A 192 0.59 -3.76 -16.65
N ASN A 193 0.76 -3.04 -17.76
CA ASN A 193 2.00 -3.08 -18.55
C ASN A 193 3.20 -2.59 -17.75
N LEU A 194 3.04 -1.52 -16.97
CA LEU A 194 4.08 -1.01 -16.09
C LEU A 194 4.48 -2.06 -15.05
N LEU A 195 3.53 -2.70 -14.38
CA LEU A 195 3.81 -3.77 -13.41
C LEU A 195 4.64 -4.90 -14.04
N VAL A 196 4.23 -5.36 -15.23
CA VAL A 196 4.95 -6.42 -15.97
C VAL A 196 6.36 -5.96 -16.37
N LYS A 197 6.49 -4.77 -16.98
CA LYS A 197 7.77 -4.27 -17.49
C LYS A 197 8.77 -3.97 -16.38
N THR A 198 8.32 -3.44 -15.26
CA THR A 198 9.19 -3.08 -14.12
C THR A 198 9.42 -4.24 -13.16
N GLY A 199 8.70 -5.35 -13.32
CA GLY A 199 8.72 -6.47 -12.37
C GLY A 199 8.08 -6.11 -11.01
N SER A 200 7.36 -4.99 -10.94
CA SER A 200 6.71 -4.52 -9.73
C SER A 200 5.46 -5.35 -9.43
N LYS A 201 5.25 -5.68 -8.15
CA LYS A 201 4.11 -6.53 -7.74
C LYS A 201 2.82 -5.73 -7.52
N ASN A 202 2.93 -4.42 -7.32
CA ASN A 202 1.81 -3.52 -7.02
C ASN A 202 2.19 -2.06 -7.33
N ILE A 203 1.24 -1.14 -7.13
CA ILE A 203 1.42 0.30 -7.34
C ILE A 203 2.56 0.86 -6.47
N ALA A 204 2.70 0.39 -5.24
CA ALA A 204 3.80 0.82 -4.37
C ALA A 204 5.17 0.47 -4.97
N GLY A 205 5.30 -0.74 -5.54
CA GLY A 205 6.49 -1.15 -6.29
C GLY A 205 6.78 -0.25 -7.49
N LEU A 206 5.74 0.22 -8.19
CA LEU A 206 5.91 1.18 -9.29
C LEU A 206 6.46 2.53 -8.81
N VAL A 207 5.99 3.03 -7.67
CA VAL A 207 6.49 4.27 -7.08
C VAL A 207 7.96 4.13 -6.69
N ILE A 208 8.33 3.01 -6.05
CA ILE A 208 9.73 2.71 -5.71
C ILE A 208 10.58 2.66 -6.98
N HIS A 209 10.13 1.89 -7.98
CA HIS A 209 10.83 1.78 -9.26
C HIS A 209 11.04 3.16 -9.91
N ALA A 210 10.02 4.03 -9.91
CA ALA A 210 10.13 5.37 -10.48
C ALA A 210 11.14 6.25 -9.75
N ILE A 211 11.22 6.14 -8.42
CA ILE A 211 12.20 6.86 -7.60
C ILE A 211 13.61 6.31 -7.82
N GLU A 212 13.78 4.98 -7.75
CA GLU A 212 15.07 4.29 -7.94
C GLU A 212 15.70 4.57 -9.31
N ASN A 213 14.89 4.71 -10.33
CA ASN A 213 15.33 4.97 -11.71
C ASN A 213 15.22 6.45 -12.10
N GLN A 214 15.02 7.35 -11.14
CA GLN A 214 14.94 8.81 -11.34
C GLN A 214 13.90 9.25 -12.38
N ILE A 215 12.88 8.41 -12.64
CA ILE A 215 11.77 8.73 -13.53
C ILE A 215 10.87 9.80 -12.90
N PHE A 216 10.81 9.79 -11.56
CA PHE A 216 10.09 10.77 -10.77
C PHE A 216 11.04 11.37 -9.73
N VAL A 217 11.26 12.66 -9.83
CA VAL A 217 11.97 13.46 -8.83
C VAL A 217 10.95 14.46 -8.28
N ARG A 218 10.71 14.39 -6.98
CA ARG A 218 9.83 15.33 -6.33
C ARG A 218 10.56 16.69 -6.25
N ASN A 219 10.05 17.70 -6.95
CA ASN A 219 10.48 19.06 -6.71
C ASN A 219 9.99 19.45 -5.30
N ALA A 220 10.90 19.53 -4.34
CA ALA A 220 10.62 20.17 -3.08
C ALA A 220 10.42 21.68 -3.39
N GLU A 221 9.16 22.10 -3.57
CA GLU A 221 8.86 23.53 -3.44
C GLU A 221 9.09 23.91 -1.98
N LEU A 222 10.02 24.82 -1.79
CA LEU A 222 10.37 25.49 -0.53
C LEU A 222 9.21 26.33 -0.01
#